data_afb42d15709f96e10563ac6fa692df2a
#
_entry.id   afb42d15709f96e10563ac6fa692df2a
#
_cell.length_a   1.000
_cell.length_b   1.000
_cell.length_c   1.000
_cell.angle_alpha   90.00
_cell.angle_beta   90.00
_cell.angle_gamma   90.00
#
_symmetry.space_group_name_H-M   'P 1'
#
loop_
_entity.id
_entity.type
_entity.pdbx_description
1 polymer ?
#
loop_
_entity_poly.entity_id
_entity_poly.type
_entity_poly.pdbx_seq_one_letter_code
_entity_poly.pdbx_strand_id
1 'polypeptide(L)'
;MTNILSEIIDRKRQVVARLRADRASQDFRERALAIRRGATPHRFVQTLESEPQRLNIIAEFKRRSPSAGIIPSDLSATEVARCYERGGACAISVLTDEEYFGGSIFDLTAVRASTDLPIVRKDFIIDPIQIYEAAIAGADAVLLIAGALDDTALAKLRAIAEDELALDALTEVHTSEELRRALNAGAKMIGVNNRNLQTFQVSLETSERLIAEAPRDRIMISESGLKTAKSLRHLQALGFRGFLIGEALMRATDPEAALRDLIAASERTAHSAVATGHSSLVRNSSFELRHFYVTPIQIKICGVTNVNDARMCAELGADMIGFNFYPQSPRYVEPEVARQIIETLPSHADAVGVFVNGDADEIRNTANAAGVRCVQLHGDFSPDVGRELAREFRVIQAFSTHPQFRPEDVASFSHCDVLIDAHHPDLRGGTGQMCDWSAARATLRFSRFLILSGGLNAENVASAIKAVTPNAVDVCSGVESAAGVKNHDGIKDFIAAVRMAERSMAATSASQ
;
A
#
# COMPACT_ATOMS: atom_id res chain seq x y z
N MET A 1 13.36 -23.13 -28.59
CA MET A 1 13.27 -23.62 -27.22
C MET A 1 11.82 -23.46 -26.79
N THR A 2 11.16 -24.54 -26.44
CA THR A 2 9.78 -24.50 -25.92
C THR A 2 9.78 -23.69 -24.61
N ASN A 3 8.88 -22.73 -24.52
CA ASN A 3 8.71 -21.94 -23.30
C ASN A 3 8.11 -22.85 -22.23
N ILE A 4 8.83 -23.04 -21.10
CA ILE A 4 8.39 -23.91 -19.99
C ILE A 4 6.98 -23.58 -19.51
N LEU A 5 6.59 -22.30 -19.50
CA LEU A 5 5.25 -21.87 -19.12
C LEU A 5 4.18 -22.43 -20.08
N SER A 6 4.45 -22.44 -21.39
CA SER A 6 3.52 -23.02 -22.37
C SER A 6 3.33 -24.52 -22.16
N GLU A 7 4.41 -25.25 -21.88
CA GLU A 7 4.36 -26.69 -21.58
C GLU A 7 3.52 -26.96 -20.31
N ILE A 8 3.75 -26.19 -19.24
CA ILE A 8 2.97 -26.28 -17.99
C ILE A 8 1.48 -26.01 -18.26
N ILE A 9 1.16 -24.98 -19.05
CA ILE A 9 -0.23 -24.62 -19.37
C ILE A 9 -0.92 -25.72 -20.18
N ASP A 10 -0.23 -26.31 -21.17
CA ASP A 10 -0.78 -27.41 -21.96
C ASP A 10 -1.07 -28.63 -21.08
N ARG A 11 -0.19 -28.92 -20.14
CA ARG A 11 -0.41 -29.98 -19.17
C ARG A 11 -1.58 -29.66 -18.24
N LYS A 12 -1.67 -28.41 -17.78
CA LYS A 12 -2.76 -27.98 -16.89
C LYS A 12 -4.13 -28.07 -17.60
N ARG A 13 -4.22 -27.81 -18.91
CA ARG A 13 -5.44 -28.04 -19.69
C ARG A 13 -5.93 -29.49 -19.62
N GLN A 14 -5.01 -30.46 -19.63
CA GLN A 14 -5.36 -31.88 -19.48
C GLN A 14 -5.87 -32.19 -18.07
N VAL A 15 -5.25 -31.61 -17.02
CA VAL A 15 -5.69 -31.76 -15.63
C VAL A 15 -7.11 -31.18 -15.47
N VAL A 16 -7.35 -29.97 -15.96
CA VAL A 16 -8.67 -29.32 -15.94
C VAL A 16 -9.73 -30.15 -16.69
N ALA A 17 -9.38 -30.72 -17.84
CA ALA A 17 -10.31 -31.56 -18.60
C ALA A 17 -10.75 -32.80 -17.80
N ARG A 18 -9.79 -33.44 -17.09
CA ARG A 18 -10.11 -34.56 -16.17
C ARG A 18 -10.99 -34.10 -15.00
N LEU A 19 -10.64 -33.00 -14.38
CA LEU A 19 -11.39 -32.44 -13.27
C LEU A 19 -12.85 -32.14 -13.66
N ARG A 20 -13.07 -31.59 -14.87
CA ARG A 20 -14.41 -31.32 -15.39
C ARG A 20 -15.19 -32.58 -15.75
N ALA A 21 -14.52 -33.66 -16.12
CA ALA A 21 -15.17 -34.93 -16.42
C ALA A 21 -15.55 -35.74 -15.15
N ASP A 22 -14.97 -35.40 -14.02
CA ASP A 22 -15.30 -36.02 -12.74
C ASP A 22 -16.71 -35.58 -12.26
N ARG A 23 -17.55 -36.57 -11.96
CA ARG A 23 -18.90 -36.31 -11.40
C ARG A 23 -18.84 -35.57 -10.07
N ALA A 24 -17.81 -35.78 -9.27
CA ALA A 24 -17.64 -35.10 -7.99
C ALA A 24 -17.42 -33.59 -8.11
N SER A 25 -17.07 -33.08 -9.30
CA SER A 25 -16.84 -31.66 -9.56
C SER A 25 -18.08 -30.91 -10.11
N GLN A 26 -19.16 -31.62 -10.41
CA GLN A 26 -20.34 -31.02 -11.04
C GLN A 26 -21.02 -29.94 -10.17
N ASP A 27 -20.90 -30.05 -8.85
CA ASP A 27 -21.47 -29.11 -7.86
C ASP A 27 -20.42 -28.16 -7.22
N PHE A 28 -19.20 -28.11 -7.74
CA PHE A 28 -18.11 -27.32 -7.13
C PHE A 28 -18.49 -25.85 -6.95
N ARG A 29 -19.15 -25.24 -7.93
CA ARG A 29 -19.59 -23.84 -7.81
C ARG A 29 -20.55 -23.65 -6.63
N GLU A 30 -21.57 -24.49 -6.51
CA GLU A 30 -22.59 -24.39 -5.45
C GLU A 30 -21.96 -24.62 -4.06
N ARG A 31 -21.09 -25.62 -3.94
CA ARG A 31 -20.35 -25.91 -2.71
C ARG A 31 -19.42 -24.77 -2.31
N ALA A 32 -18.67 -24.21 -3.28
CA ALA A 32 -17.81 -23.06 -3.05
C ALA A 32 -18.60 -21.86 -2.52
N LEU A 33 -19.72 -21.53 -3.17
CA LEU A 33 -20.61 -20.46 -2.73
C LEU A 33 -21.20 -20.73 -1.32
N ALA A 34 -21.57 -21.97 -1.01
CA ALA A 34 -22.08 -22.33 0.31
C ALA A 34 -21.01 -22.11 1.42
N ILE A 35 -19.77 -22.55 1.17
CA ILE A 35 -18.65 -22.37 2.10
C ILE A 35 -18.32 -20.88 2.27
N ARG A 36 -18.31 -20.11 1.18
CA ARG A 36 -17.91 -18.70 1.21
C ARG A 36 -18.94 -17.78 1.87
N ARG A 37 -20.23 -18.17 1.97
CA ARG A 37 -21.24 -17.39 2.71
C ARG A 37 -20.91 -17.17 4.19
N GLY A 38 -20.19 -18.09 4.82
CA GLY A 38 -19.81 -18.01 6.24
C GLY A 38 -18.36 -17.55 6.46
N ALA A 39 -17.60 -17.33 5.39
CA ALA A 39 -16.19 -16.99 5.48
C ALA A 39 -15.97 -15.46 5.47
N THR A 40 -14.87 -15.01 6.08
CA THR A 40 -14.45 -13.60 6.01
C THR A 40 -14.12 -13.23 4.56
N PRO A 41 -14.80 -12.22 3.99
CA PRO A 41 -14.52 -11.76 2.63
C PRO A 41 -13.12 -11.13 2.57
N HIS A 42 -12.40 -11.31 1.47
CA HIS A 42 -11.10 -10.67 1.19
C HIS A 42 -10.10 -10.74 2.37
N ARG A 43 -10.07 -11.88 3.05
CA ARG A 43 -9.28 -12.07 4.28
C ARG A 43 -7.79 -11.90 4.05
N PHE A 44 -7.28 -12.29 2.88
CA PHE A 44 -5.86 -12.21 2.56
C PHE A 44 -5.42 -10.74 2.44
N VAL A 45 -6.16 -9.94 1.69
CA VAL A 45 -5.94 -8.49 1.54
C VAL A 45 -6.07 -7.78 2.89
N GLN A 46 -7.15 -8.05 3.65
CA GLN A 46 -7.35 -7.46 4.98
C GLN A 46 -6.16 -7.71 5.91
N THR A 47 -5.57 -8.91 5.86
CA THR A 47 -4.39 -9.23 6.68
C THR A 47 -3.16 -8.42 6.28
N LEU A 48 -2.91 -8.22 4.98
CA LEU A 48 -1.79 -7.42 4.50
C LEU A 48 -1.93 -5.92 4.82
N GLU A 49 -3.16 -5.44 4.94
CA GLU A 49 -3.48 -4.05 5.24
C GLU A 49 -3.58 -3.75 6.74
N SER A 50 -3.87 -4.76 7.57
CA SER A 50 -4.10 -4.57 9.02
C SER A 50 -2.89 -3.99 9.76
N GLU A 51 -1.68 -4.36 9.35
CA GLU A 51 -0.42 -3.92 9.96
C GLU A 51 0.57 -3.40 8.90
N PRO A 52 0.38 -2.18 8.37
CA PRO A 52 1.18 -1.66 7.25
C PRO A 52 2.68 -1.53 7.52
N GLN A 53 3.07 -1.42 8.81
CA GLN A 53 4.47 -1.29 9.24
C GLN A 53 5.15 -2.64 9.47
N ARG A 54 4.37 -3.71 9.62
CA ARG A 54 4.88 -5.05 9.78
C ARG A 54 5.54 -5.53 8.50
N LEU A 55 6.58 -6.34 8.63
CA LEU A 55 7.13 -7.09 7.51
C LEU A 55 6.22 -8.29 7.22
N ASN A 56 5.29 -8.14 6.29
CA ASN A 56 4.31 -9.17 5.94
C ASN A 56 4.98 -10.27 5.11
N ILE A 57 5.41 -11.35 5.76
CA ILE A 57 5.98 -12.53 5.09
C ILE A 57 4.86 -13.53 4.78
N ILE A 58 4.68 -13.82 3.48
CA ILE A 58 3.86 -14.91 2.96
C ILE A 58 4.79 -16.12 2.82
N ALA A 59 4.71 -17.06 3.75
CA ALA A 59 5.61 -18.18 3.77
C ALA A 59 5.11 -19.32 2.85
N GLU A 60 5.95 -19.77 1.92
CA GLU A 60 5.55 -20.72 0.87
C GLU A 60 5.96 -22.14 1.20
N PHE A 61 4.99 -23.05 1.16
CA PHE A 61 5.21 -24.49 1.21
C PHE A 61 5.32 -25.06 -0.20
N LYS A 62 6.44 -25.74 -0.48
CA LYS A 62 6.69 -26.48 -1.73
C LYS A 62 7.71 -27.59 -1.55
N ARG A 63 7.55 -28.69 -2.28
CA ARG A 63 8.46 -29.85 -2.23
C ARG A 63 9.53 -29.82 -3.30
N ARG A 64 9.30 -29.15 -4.42
CA ARG A 64 10.27 -28.99 -5.51
C ARG A 64 9.99 -27.74 -6.35
N SER A 65 10.90 -27.39 -7.21
CA SER A 65 10.66 -26.40 -8.27
C SER A 65 11.51 -26.73 -9.50
N PRO A 66 11.12 -26.26 -10.71
CA PRO A 66 11.90 -26.47 -11.94
C PRO A 66 13.33 -25.94 -11.85
N SER A 67 13.59 -24.90 -11.07
CA SER A 67 14.91 -24.27 -10.93
C SER A 67 15.78 -24.87 -9.82
N ALA A 68 15.18 -25.43 -8.77
CA ALA A 68 15.90 -25.89 -7.58
C ALA A 68 15.87 -27.41 -7.40
N GLY A 69 15.12 -28.13 -8.23
CA GLY A 69 14.89 -29.57 -8.08
C GLY A 69 14.07 -29.89 -6.83
N ILE A 70 14.30 -31.08 -6.25
CA ILE A 70 13.66 -31.51 -5.00
C ILE A 70 14.25 -30.70 -3.84
N ILE A 71 13.36 -30.21 -2.98
CA ILE A 71 13.70 -29.53 -1.73
C ILE A 71 13.48 -30.54 -0.60
N PRO A 72 14.56 -31.10 -0.03
CA PRO A 72 14.43 -32.09 1.04
C PRO A 72 13.79 -31.46 2.27
N SER A 73 12.76 -32.12 2.79
CA SER A 73 12.14 -31.78 4.08
C SER A 73 11.42 -32.99 4.60
N ASP A 74 11.68 -33.33 5.86
CA ASP A 74 10.98 -34.43 6.57
C ASP A 74 9.63 -33.97 7.14
N LEU A 75 9.35 -32.65 7.06
CA LEU A 75 8.12 -32.05 7.59
C LEU A 75 6.95 -32.19 6.60
N SER A 76 5.81 -32.60 7.10
CA SER A 76 4.54 -32.56 6.38
C SER A 76 4.06 -31.12 6.15
N ALA A 77 3.10 -30.92 5.24
CA ALA A 77 2.48 -29.62 5.00
C ALA A 77 1.89 -29.02 6.29
N THR A 78 1.29 -29.83 7.13
CA THR A 78 0.72 -29.45 8.43
C THR A 78 1.78 -28.95 9.41
N GLU A 79 2.91 -29.66 9.51
CA GLU A 79 4.01 -29.27 10.41
C GLU A 79 4.67 -27.96 9.93
N VAL A 80 4.92 -27.83 8.63
CA VAL A 80 5.47 -26.59 8.05
C VAL A 80 4.53 -25.41 8.29
N ALA A 81 3.22 -25.59 8.11
CA ALA A 81 2.24 -24.52 8.36
C ALA A 81 2.29 -24.02 9.80
N ARG A 82 2.36 -24.95 10.78
CA ARG A 82 2.50 -24.61 12.20
C ARG A 82 3.83 -23.89 12.52
N CYS A 83 4.94 -24.33 11.88
CA CYS A 83 6.23 -23.65 12.01
C CYS A 83 6.15 -22.23 11.48
N TYR A 84 5.50 -22.00 10.32
CA TYR A 84 5.33 -20.68 9.73
C TYR A 84 4.47 -19.78 10.59
N GLU A 85 3.35 -20.29 11.13
CA GLU A 85 2.49 -19.54 12.05
C GLU A 85 3.24 -19.09 13.30
N ARG A 86 3.93 -20.02 14.00
CA ARG A 86 4.74 -19.69 15.18
C ARG A 86 5.95 -18.82 14.86
N GLY A 87 6.50 -18.94 13.65
CA GLY A 87 7.59 -18.09 13.15
C GLY A 87 7.16 -16.67 12.79
N GLY A 88 5.85 -16.39 12.78
CA GLY A 88 5.31 -15.04 12.55
C GLY A 88 4.96 -14.73 11.09
N ALA A 89 4.72 -15.72 10.23
CA ALA A 89 4.12 -15.48 8.90
C ALA A 89 2.80 -14.73 9.03
N CYS A 90 2.47 -13.89 8.06
CA CYS A 90 1.15 -13.25 7.98
C CYS A 90 0.17 -14.09 7.15
N ALA A 91 0.67 -14.91 6.24
CA ALA A 91 -0.12 -15.78 5.36
C ALA A 91 0.75 -16.96 4.89
N ILE A 92 0.10 -18.00 4.34
CA ILE A 92 0.78 -19.17 3.77
C ILE A 92 0.44 -19.27 2.28
N SER A 93 1.48 -19.54 1.46
CA SER A 93 1.34 -19.92 0.06
C SER A 93 1.54 -21.43 -0.07
N VAL A 94 0.59 -22.13 -0.68
CA VAL A 94 0.64 -23.57 -0.85
C VAL A 94 0.68 -23.92 -2.33
N LEU A 95 1.79 -24.51 -2.78
CA LEU A 95 1.91 -25.07 -4.13
C LEU A 95 0.98 -26.29 -4.24
N THR A 96 0.09 -26.28 -5.24
CA THR A 96 -0.82 -27.41 -5.50
C THR A 96 -0.58 -28.08 -6.86
N ASP A 97 0.37 -27.59 -7.64
CA ASP A 97 0.78 -28.26 -8.88
C ASP A 97 1.61 -29.53 -8.58
N GLU A 98 1.12 -30.69 -9.05
CA GLU A 98 1.71 -31.97 -8.76
C GLU A 98 2.98 -32.23 -9.56
N GLU A 99 2.93 -31.94 -10.87
CA GLU A 99 3.95 -32.38 -11.82
C GLU A 99 5.25 -31.58 -11.70
N TYR A 100 5.17 -30.28 -11.57
CA TYR A 100 6.35 -29.40 -11.57
C TYR A 100 6.80 -29.01 -10.16
N PHE A 101 5.86 -28.95 -9.19
CA PHE A 101 6.15 -28.47 -7.83
C PHE A 101 5.94 -29.53 -6.75
N GLY A 102 5.44 -30.73 -7.09
CA GLY A 102 5.22 -31.83 -6.16
C GLY A 102 4.19 -31.52 -5.09
N GLY A 103 3.29 -30.55 -5.37
CA GLY A 103 2.20 -30.14 -4.49
C GLY A 103 0.94 -30.97 -4.69
N SER A 104 -0.08 -30.67 -3.89
CA SER A 104 -1.40 -31.29 -4.01
C SER A 104 -2.47 -30.38 -3.43
N ILE A 105 -3.70 -30.46 -3.95
CA ILE A 105 -4.85 -29.80 -3.33
C ILE A 105 -5.11 -30.31 -1.91
N PHE A 106 -4.73 -31.56 -1.61
CA PHE A 106 -4.79 -32.13 -0.27
C PHE A 106 -3.82 -31.46 0.71
N ASP A 107 -2.67 -30.96 0.25
CA ASP A 107 -1.77 -30.17 1.07
C ASP A 107 -2.41 -28.88 1.52
N LEU A 108 -3.14 -28.19 0.62
CA LEU A 108 -3.88 -26.98 0.96
C LEU A 108 -4.94 -27.25 2.02
N THR A 109 -5.72 -28.34 1.85
CA THR A 109 -6.74 -28.76 2.83
C THR A 109 -6.11 -29.10 4.19
N ALA A 110 -4.96 -29.78 4.20
CA ALA A 110 -4.24 -30.12 5.42
C ALA A 110 -3.67 -28.87 6.13
N VAL A 111 -3.12 -27.93 5.36
CA VAL A 111 -2.68 -26.63 5.86
C VAL A 111 -3.85 -25.87 6.46
N ARG A 112 -5.00 -25.77 5.77
CA ARG A 112 -6.20 -25.09 6.30
C ARG A 112 -6.68 -25.67 7.62
N ALA A 113 -6.62 -26.99 7.78
CA ALA A 113 -7.00 -27.65 9.03
C ALA A 113 -6.02 -27.44 10.19
N SER A 114 -4.83 -26.89 9.93
CA SER A 114 -3.74 -26.76 10.92
C SER A 114 -3.42 -25.34 11.35
N THR A 115 -3.97 -24.31 10.68
CA THR A 115 -3.67 -22.90 10.96
C THR A 115 -4.87 -22.00 10.64
N ASP A 116 -4.95 -20.87 11.34
CA ASP A 116 -5.90 -19.79 11.04
C ASP A 116 -5.33 -18.73 10.10
N LEU A 117 -4.07 -18.83 9.66
CA LEU A 117 -3.51 -17.85 8.72
C LEU A 117 -4.24 -17.88 7.37
N PRO A 118 -4.33 -16.74 6.65
CA PRO A 118 -4.82 -16.74 5.28
C PRO A 118 -3.94 -17.59 4.37
N ILE A 119 -4.59 -18.27 3.40
CA ILE A 119 -3.92 -19.20 2.50
C ILE A 119 -4.14 -18.79 1.06
N VAL A 120 -3.05 -18.66 0.27
CA VAL A 120 -3.13 -18.54 -1.19
C VAL A 120 -2.83 -19.89 -1.85
N ARG A 121 -3.73 -20.34 -2.74
CA ARG A 121 -3.45 -21.44 -3.66
C ARG A 121 -2.47 -20.97 -4.73
N LYS A 122 -1.27 -21.50 -4.71
CA LYS A 122 -0.23 -21.24 -5.72
C LYS A 122 -0.26 -22.35 -6.77
N ASP A 123 -0.88 -22.09 -7.90
CA ASP A 123 -1.08 -23.02 -9.01
C ASP A 123 -1.22 -22.28 -10.33
N PHE A 124 -1.16 -22.98 -11.48
CA PHE A 124 -1.46 -22.40 -12.79
C PHE A 124 -2.97 -22.47 -13.03
N ILE A 125 -3.67 -21.44 -12.62
CA ILE A 125 -5.13 -21.36 -12.74
C ILE A 125 -5.50 -20.78 -14.10
N ILE A 126 -6.21 -21.61 -14.90
CA ILE A 126 -6.64 -21.30 -16.27
C ILE A 126 -8.15 -21.49 -16.46
N ASP A 127 -8.85 -21.96 -15.42
CA ASP A 127 -10.26 -22.33 -15.53
C ASP A 127 -11.03 -22.04 -14.23
N PRO A 128 -12.29 -21.58 -14.29
CA PRO A 128 -13.13 -21.34 -13.12
C PRO A 128 -13.23 -22.50 -12.14
N ILE A 129 -13.22 -23.74 -12.63
CA ILE A 129 -13.36 -24.93 -11.78
C ILE A 129 -12.24 -25.03 -10.73
N GLN A 130 -11.02 -24.56 -11.07
CA GLN A 130 -9.89 -24.54 -10.15
C GLN A 130 -10.07 -23.51 -9.02
N ILE A 131 -10.79 -22.42 -9.28
CA ILE A 131 -11.11 -21.39 -8.27
C ILE A 131 -12.16 -21.94 -7.31
N TYR A 132 -13.19 -22.61 -7.81
CA TYR A 132 -14.19 -23.28 -6.97
C TYR A 132 -13.55 -24.38 -6.11
N GLU A 133 -12.65 -25.18 -6.70
CA GLU A 133 -11.88 -26.19 -5.97
C GLU A 133 -11.02 -25.56 -4.86
N ALA A 134 -10.36 -24.44 -5.14
CA ALA A 134 -9.57 -23.69 -4.15
C ALA A 134 -10.42 -23.22 -2.96
N ALA A 135 -11.60 -22.66 -3.24
CA ALA A 135 -12.55 -22.24 -2.20
C ALA A 135 -13.03 -23.41 -1.33
N ILE A 136 -13.31 -24.57 -1.95
CA ILE A 136 -13.72 -25.79 -1.24
C ILE A 136 -12.59 -26.32 -0.36
N ALA A 137 -11.35 -26.26 -0.84
CA ALA A 137 -10.16 -26.68 -0.08
C ALA A 137 -9.77 -25.70 1.04
N GLY A 138 -10.40 -24.51 1.12
CA GLY A 138 -10.19 -23.54 2.18
C GLY A 138 -9.16 -22.47 1.89
N ALA A 139 -8.89 -22.17 0.60
CA ALA A 139 -8.07 -21.03 0.21
C ALA A 139 -8.81 -19.71 0.51
N ASP A 140 -8.04 -18.68 0.87
CA ASP A 140 -8.49 -17.28 1.01
C ASP A 140 -8.12 -16.46 -0.23
N ALA A 141 -7.12 -16.91 -1.00
CA ALA A 141 -6.69 -16.28 -2.24
C ALA A 141 -6.27 -17.33 -3.28
N VAL A 142 -6.25 -16.90 -4.55
CA VAL A 142 -5.76 -17.70 -5.68
C VAL A 142 -4.74 -16.93 -6.49
N LEU A 143 -3.78 -17.65 -7.12
CA LEU A 143 -2.83 -17.05 -8.05
C LEU A 143 -3.41 -16.99 -9.45
N LEU A 144 -3.29 -15.83 -10.10
CA LEU A 144 -3.54 -15.63 -11.54
C LEU A 144 -2.28 -15.10 -12.21
N ILE A 145 -1.74 -15.80 -13.18
CA ILE A 145 -0.49 -15.42 -13.86
C ILE A 145 -0.84 -14.66 -15.15
N ALA A 146 -0.55 -13.37 -15.20
CA ALA A 146 -0.88 -12.51 -16.34
C ALA A 146 -0.23 -13.02 -17.65
N GLY A 147 1.00 -13.54 -17.59
CA GLY A 147 1.68 -14.13 -18.75
C GLY A 147 1.10 -15.44 -19.26
N ALA A 148 0.23 -16.12 -18.47
CA ALA A 148 -0.40 -17.39 -18.83
C ALA A 148 -1.84 -17.25 -19.35
N LEU A 149 -2.46 -16.08 -19.19
CA LEU A 149 -3.88 -15.81 -19.50
C LEU A 149 -3.99 -14.69 -20.52
N ASP A 150 -4.98 -14.76 -21.41
CA ASP A 150 -5.39 -13.59 -22.17
C ASP A 150 -6.20 -12.61 -21.30
N ASP A 151 -6.44 -11.40 -21.82
CA ASP A 151 -7.10 -10.33 -21.04
C ASP A 151 -8.52 -10.69 -20.61
N THR A 152 -9.26 -11.39 -21.45
CA THR A 152 -10.63 -11.84 -21.17
C THR A 152 -10.65 -12.90 -20.06
N ALA A 153 -9.74 -13.88 -20.14
CA ALA A 153 -9.61 -14.93 -19.13
C ALA A 153 -9.15 -14.35 -17.79
N LEU A 154 -8.16 -13.45 -17.80
CA LEU A 154 -7.63 -12.81 -16.59
C LEU A 154 -8.73 -12.03 -15.88
N ALA A 155 -9.47 -11.17 -16.58
CA ALA A 155 -10.57 -10.39 -16.00
C ALA A 155 -11.70 -11.30 -15.49
N LYS A 156 -12.07 -12.34 -16.24
CA LYS A 156 -13.12 -13.29 -15.83
C LYS A 156 -12.74 -14.08 -14.59
N LEU A 157 -11.53 -14.64 -14.54
CA LEU A 157 -11.09 -15.45 -13.39
C LEU A 157 -10.93 -14.59 -12.15
N ARG A 158 -10.42 -13.36 -12.27
CA ARG A 158 -10.39 -12.40 -11.18
C ARG A 158 -11.80 -12.13 -10.65
N ALA A 159 -12.76 -11.84 -11.52
CA ALA A 159 -14.14 -11.56 -11.12
C ALA A 159 -14.79 -12.75 -10.40
N ILE A 160 -14.53 -13.98 -10.83
CA ILE A 160 -15.02 -15.18 -10.14
C ILE A 160 -14.41 -15.30 -8.73
N ALA A 161 -13.10 -15.05 -8.60
CA ALA A 161 -12.43 -15.09 -7.30
C ALA A 161 -12.95 -13.98 -6.38
N GLU A 162 -12.87 -12.73 -6.83
CA GLU A 162 -13.11 -11.56 -5.97
C GLU A 162 -14.60 -11.20 -5.84
N ASP A 163 -15.34 -11.14 -6.96
CA ASP A 163 -16.69 -10.59 -6.97
C ASP A 163 -17.76 -11.67 -6.69
N GLU A 164 -17.51 -12.94 -7.06
CA GLU A 164 -18.46 -14.04 -6.84
C GLU A 164 -18.21 -14.77 -5.51
N LEU A 165 -16.91 -15.06 -5.19
CA LEU A 165 -16.55 -15.89 -4.03
C LEU A 165 -15.98 -15.08 -2.85
N ALA A 166 -15.73 -13.78 -3.03
CA ALA A 166 -15.04 -12.94 -2.05
C ALA A 166 -13.71 -13.54 -1.55
N LEU A 167 -13.02 -14.26 -2.44
CA LEU A 167 -11.60 -14.59 -2.32
C LEU A 167 -10.78 -13.39 -2.76
N ASP A 168 -9.47 -13.45 -2.58
CA ASP A 168 -8.56 -12.50 -3.19
C ASP A 168 -7.85 -13.12 -4.40
N ALA A 169 -7.47 -12.28 -5.40
CA ALA A 169 -6.70 -12.69 -6.55
C ALA A 169 -5.30 -12.07 -6.51
N LEU A 170 -4.27 -12.89 -6.25
CA LEU A 170 -2.88 -12.51 -6.42
C LEU A 170 -2.54 -12.59 -7.92
N THR A 171 -2.45 -11.44 -8.59
CA THR A 171 -2.13 -11.39 -10.02
C THR A 171 -0.63 -11.24 -10.22
N GLU A 172 0.03 -12.30 -10.67
CA GLU A 172 1.49 -12.36 -10.87
C GLU A 172 1.88 -11.72 -12.21
N VAL A 173 2.90 -10.84 -12.17
CA VAL A 173 3.44 -10.11 -13.31
C VAL A 173 4.98 -10.12 -13.31
N HIS A 174 5.59 -10.06 -14.52
CA HIS A 174 7.05 -10.03 -14.74
C HIS A 174 7.49 -8.82 -15.56
N THR A 175 6.57 -8.20 -16.29
CA THR A 175 6.86 -7.11 -17.24
C THR A 175 5.89 -5.95 -17.04
N SER A 176 6.28 -4.74 -17.52
CA SER A 176 5.41 -3.56 -17.52
C SER A 176 4.12 -3.80 -18.33
N GLU A 177 4.21 -4.58 -19.40
CA GLU A 177 3.03 -4.94 -20.19
C GLU A 177 2.07 -5.84 -19.41
N GLU A 178 2.59 -6.85 -18.69
CA GLU A 178 1.76 -7.70 -17.82
C GLU A 178 1.17 -6.90 -16.65
N LEU A 179 1.92 -5.96 -16.08
CA LEU A 179 1.39 -5.04 -15.06
C LEU A 179 0.21 -4.23 -15.59
N ARG A 180 0.36 -3.63 -16.77
CA ARG A 180 -0.72 -2.87 -17.42
C ARG A 180 -1.96 -3.74 -17.66
N ARG A 181 -1.79 -4.99 -18.14
CA ARG A 181 -2.87 -5.95 -18.34
C ARG A 181 -3.55 -6.34 -17.03
N ALA A 182 -2.80 -6.57 -15.96
CA ALA A 182 -3.32 -6.85 -14.63
C ALA A 182 -4.17 -5.67 -14.11
N LEU A 183 -3.69 -4.44 -14.26
CA LEU A 183 -4.42 -3.23 -13.87
C LEU A 183 -5.71 -3.07 -14.69
N ASN A 184 -5.68 -3.28 -15.99
CA ASN A 184 -6.86 -3.23 -16.86
C ASN A 184 -7.90 -4.32 -16.50
N ALA A 185 -7.45 -5.49 -16.04
CA ALA A 185 -8.32 -6.54 -15.51
C ALA A 185 -8.90 -6.21 -14.13
N GLY A 186 -8.50 -5.10 -13.50
CA GLY A 186 -8.99 -4.65 -12.19
C GLY A 186 -8.27 -5.30 -11.01
N ALA A 187 -7.06 -5.85 -11.18
CA ALA A 187 -6.30 -6.48 -10.10
C ALA A 187 -6.04 -5.49 -8.95
N LYS A 188 -6.36 -5.89 -7.73
CA LYS A 188 -6.12 -5.12 -6.49
C LYS A 188 -4.80 -5.51 -5.83
N MET A 189 -4.47 -6.80 -5.86
CA MET A 189 -3.26 -7.38 -5.30
C MET A 189 -2.39 -7.94 -6.43
N ILE A 190 -1.16 -7.43 -6.57
CA ILE A 190 -0.25 -7.70 -7.69
C ILE A 190 1.06 -8.28 -7.14
N GLY A 191 1.41 -9.46 -7.61
CA GLY A 191 2.66 -10.15 -7.33
C GLY A 191 3.70 -9.84 -8.40
N VAL A 192 4.83 -9.25 -8.01
CA VAL A 192 5.96 -9.06 -8.92
C VAL A 192 6.92 -10.22 -8.74
N ASN A 193 6.99 -11.10 -9.72
CA ASN A 193 7.91 -12.23 -9.68
C ASN A 193 9.27 -11.83 -10.25
N ASN A 194 10.28 -11.79 -9.37
CA ASN A 194 11.67 -11.47 -9.73
C ASN A 194 12.38 -12.55 -10.53
N ARG A 195 11.77 -13.73 -10.68
CA ARG A 195 12.30 -14.84 -11.47
C ARG A 195 11.77 -14.77 -12.90
N ASN A 196 12.67 -14.63 -13.84
CA ASN A 196 12.32 -14.78 -15.26
C ASN A 196 11.97 -16.25 -15.55
N LEU A 197 10.76 -16.54 -16.03
CA LEU A 197 10.27 -17.90 -16.27
C LEU A 197 10.93 -18.59 -17.48
N GLN A 198 11.67 -17.88 -18.30
CA GLN A 198 12.39 -18.44 -19.46
C GLN A 198 13.83 -18.79 -19.10
N THR A 199 14.52 -17.92 -18.37
CA THR A 199 15.95 -18.06 -18.06
C THR A 199 16.22 -18.55 -16.64
N PHE A 200 15.20 -18.56 -15.77
CA PHE A 200 15.27 -18.80 -14.32
C PHE A 200 16.18 -17.83 -13.55
N GLN A 201 16.70 -16.80 -14.19
CA GLN A 201 17.46 -15.76 -13.51
C GLN A 201 16.56 -14.95 -12.58
N VAL A 202 17.12 -14.53 -11.45
CA VAL A 202 16.42 -13.77 -10.41
C VAL A 202 17.08 -12.40 -10.28
N SER A 203 16.31 -11.32 -10.48
CA SER A 203 16.78 -9.95 -10.25
C SER A 203 15.73 -9.14 -9.49
N LEU A 204 16.09 -8.56 -8.37
CA LEU A 204 15.22 -7.65 -7.60
C LEU A 204 14.92 -6.33 -8.34
N GLU A 205 15.72 -6.00 -9.36
CA GLU A 205 15.46 -4.85 -10.24
C GLU A 205 14.08 -4.94 -10.92
N THR A 206 13.55 -6.16 -11.11
CA THR A 206 12.18 -6.35 -11.61
C THR A 206 11.16 -5.75 -10.64
N SER A 207 11.28 -6.04 -9.35
CA SER A 207 10.44 -5.42 -8.32
C SER A 207 10.62 -3.91 -8.27
N GLU A 208 11.86 -3.42 -8.27
CA GLU A 208 12.16 -1.99 -8.21
C GLU A 208 11.57 -1.21 -9.39
N ARG A 209 11.66 -1.76 -10.59
CA ARG A 209 11.11 -1.16 -11.81
C ARG A 209 9.58 -1.17 -11.79
N LEU A 210 8.94 -2.32 -11.52
CA LEU A 210 7.50 -2.43 -11.64
C LEU A 210 6.74 -1.71 -10.52
N ILE A 211 7.31 -1.60 -9.31
CA ILE A 211 6.69 -0.80 -8.23
C ILE A 211 6.64 0.69 -8.58
N ALA A 212 7.61 1.19 -9.35
CA ALA A 212 7.63 2.58 -9.80
C ALA A 212 6.55 2.90 -10.84
N GLU A 213 6.07 1.87 -11.56
CA GLU A 213 5.01 1.98 -12.57
C GLU A 213 3.61 1.68 -12.00
N ALA A 214 3.54 1.05 -10.82
CA ALA A 214 2.28 0.62 -10.21
C ALA A 214 1.55 1.76 -9.50
N PRO A 215 0.20 1.85 -9.61
CA PRO A 215 -0.60 2.75 -8.81
C PRO A 215 -0.45 2.45 -7.32
N ARG A 216 -0.41 3.51 -6.50
CA ARG A 216 -0.17 3.40 -5.04
C ARG A 216 -1.30 2.75 -4.25
N ASP A 217 -2.49 2.72 -4.80
CA ASP A 217 -3.68 2.08 -4.24
C ASP A 217 -3.69 0.57 -4.45
N ARG A 218 -2.66 0.01 -5.09
CA ARG A 218 -2.51 -1.44 -5.28
C ARG A 218 -1.63 -2.05 -4.21
N ILE A 219 -2.00 -3.25 -3.79
CA ILE A 219 -1.19 -4.05 -2.87
C ILE A 219 -0.14 -4.78 -3.69
N MET A 220 1.11 -4.35 -3.54
CA MET A 220 2.24 -4.94 -4.26
C MET A 220 2.95 -5.98 -3.40
N ILE A 221 3.14 -7.18 -3.94
CA ILE A 221 3.85 -8.29 -3.30
C ILE A 221 5.09 -8.61 -4.14
N SER A 222 6.26 -8.70 -3.50
CA SER A 222 7.48 -9.14 -4.18
C SER A 222 7.66 -10.64 -3.98
N GLU A 223 7.98 -11.34 -5.06
CA GLU A 223 8.15 -12.80 -5.07
C GLU A 223 9.51 -13.19 -5.65
N SER A 224 10.06 -14.27 -5.18
CA SER A 224 11.35 -14.84 -5.59
C SER A 224 12.59 -14.00 -5.24
N GLY A 225 13.68 -14.67 -4.86
CA GLY A 225 14.99 -14.05 -4.62
C GLY A 225 15.15 -13.30 -3.30
N LEU A 226 14.16 -13.32 -2.45
CA LEU A 226 14.13 -12.63 -1.17
C LEU A 226 14.86 -13.48 -0.10
N LYS A 227 16.05 -13.02 0.34
CA LYS A 227 16.92 -13.78 1.24
C LYS A 227 17.38 -13.03 2.48
N THR A 228 17.34 -11.71 2.48
CA THR A 228 17.94 -10.91 3.54
C THR A 228 16.97 -9.86 4.09
N ALA A 229 17.06 -9.57 5.38
CA ALA A 229 16.31 -8.51 6.02
C ALA A 229 16.53 -7.14 5.34
N LYS A 230 17.76 -6.88 4.84
CA LYS A 230 18.10 -5.64 4.14
C LYS A 230 17.29 -5.50 2.84
N SER A 231 17.23 -6.54 2.00
CA SER A 231 16.46 -6.50 0.75
C SER A 231 14.96 -6.37 1.00
N LEU A 232 14.42 -7.04 2.02
CA LEU A 232 13.00 -6.94 2.38
C LEU A 232 12.65 -5.53 2.85
N ARG A 233 13.47 -4.92 3.71
CA ARG A 233 13.27 -3.53 4.15
C ARG A 233 13.40 -2.54 3.01
N HIS A 234 14.33 -2.77 2.10
CA HIS A 234 14.47 -1.95 0.91
C HIS A 234 13.19 -1.96 0.06
N LEU A 235 12.68 -3.15 -0.27
CA LEU A 235 11.46 -3.28 -1.06
C LEU A 235 10.22 -2.77 -0.31
N GLN A 236 10.14 -2.95 1.02
CA GLN A 236 9.08 -2.36 1.83
C GLN A 236 9.10 -0.82 1.75
N ALA A 237 10.28 -0.22 1.80
CA ALA A 237 10.43 1.23 1.67
C ALA A 237 10.02 1.75 0.29
N LEU A 238 10.15 0.92 -0.77
CA LEU A 238 9.64 1.23 -2.11
C LEU A 238 8.10 1.13 -2.23
N GLY A 239 7.42 0.50 -1.26
CA GLY A 239 5.97 0.41 -1.22
C GLY A 239 5.41 -1.01 -1.30
N PHE A 240 6.24 -2.04 -1.35
CA PHE A 240 5.75 -3.42 -1.25
C PHE A 240 5.11 -3.68 0.12
N ARG A 241 3.95 -4.33 0.10
CA ARG A 241 3.16 -4.63 1.30
C ARG A 241 3.31 -6.09 1.75
N GLY A 242 3.82 -6.98 0.90
CA GLY A 242 4.01 -8.39 1.21
C GLY A 242 5.23 -8.97 0.50
N PHE A 243 5.77 -10.05 1.06
CA PHE A 243 6.98 -10.72 0.59
C PHE A 243 6.77 -12.23 0.57
N LEU A 244 6.73 -12.84 -0.61
CA LEU A 244 6.53 -14.27 -0.74
C LEU A 244 7.88 -14.99 -0.74
N ILE A 245 8.12 -15.83 0.29
CA ILE A 245 9.38 -16.51 0.55
C ILE A 245 9.14 -18.00 0.74
N GLY A 246 9.76 -18.83 -0.09
CA GLY A 246 9.62 -20.27 -0.01
C GLY A 246 10.96 -21.00 0.13
N GLU A 247 11.79 -20.99 -0.91
CA GLU A 247 12.99 -21.83 -0.98
C GLU A 247 13.93 -21.66 0.22
N ALA A 248 14.13 -20.42 0.68
CA ALA A 248 15.01 -20.14 1.82
C ALA A 248 14.48 -20.75 3.12
N LEU A 249 13.15 -20.69 3.33
CA LEU A 249 12.50 -21.25 4.51
C LEU A 249 12.43 -22.78 4.45
N MET A 250 12.07 -23.34 3.29
CA MET A 250 11.98 -24.81 3.11
C MET A 250 13.32 -25.53 3.18
N ARG A 251 14.44 -24.84 2.91
CA ARG A 251 15.80 -25.39 3.04
C ARG A 251 16.40 -25.21 4.43
N ALA A 252 15.76 -24.43 5.29
CA ALA A 252 16.23 -24.21 6.65
C ALA A 252 16.02 -25.49 7.49
N THR A 253 16.99 -25.81 8.33
CA THR A 253 16.88 -26.93 9.29
C THR A 253 15.73 -26.72 10.27
N ASP A 254 15.49 -25.45 10.63
CA ASP A 254 14.36 -25.00 11.45
C ASP A 254 13.66 -23.83 10.73
N PRO A 255 12.55 -24.11 9.99
CA PRO A 255 11.81 -23.08 9.28
C PRO A 255 11.19 -22.01 10.19
N GLU A 256 10.80 -22.38 11.42
CA GLU A 256 10.25 -21.45 12.41
C GLU A 256 11.30 -20.45 12.86
N ALA A 257 12.48 -20.93 13.28
CA ALA A 257 13.57 -20.06 13.69
C ALA A 257 14.06 -19.18 12.54
N ALA A 258 14.23 -19.74 11.34
CA ALA A 258 14.65 -19.00 10.16
C ALA A 258 13.71 -17.83 9.82
N LEU A 259 12.40 -18.06 9.91
CA LEU A 259 11.40 -17.02 9.67
C LEU A 259 11.40 -15.96 10.77
N ARG A 260 11.43 -16.38 12.03
CA ARG A 260 11.50 -15.47 13.19
C ARG A 260 12.75 -14.61 13.15
N ASP A 261 13.90 -15.17 12.83
CA ASP A 261 15.18 -14.47 12.73
C ASP A 261 15.15 -13.45 11.58
N LEU A 262 14.56 -13.79 10.45
CA LEU A 262 14.42 -12.88 9.31
C LEU A 262 13.55 -11.66 9.67
N ILE A 263 12.43 -11.87 10.35
CA ILE A 263 11.54 -10.81 10.84
C ILE A 263 12.27 -9.95 11.89
N ALA A 264 12.86 -10.58 12.92
CA ALA A 264 13.57 -9.88 13.98
C ALA A 264 14.81 -9.12 13.47
N ALA A 265 15.57 -9.67 12.52
CA ALA A 265 16.69 -8.97 11.90
C ALA A 265 16.22 -7.72 11.15
N SER A 266 15.06 -7.79 10.52
CA SER A 266 14.46 -6.63 9.88
C SER A 266 14.04 -5.56 10.89
N GLU A 267 13.48 -5.92 12.04
CA GLU A 267 13.09 -5.00 13.11
C GLU A 267 14.30 -4.34 13.76
N ARG A 268 15.38 -5.11 14.05
CA ARG A 268 16.64 -4.56 14.56
C ARG A 268 17.29 -3.56 13.62
N THR A 269 17.20 -3.78 12.33
CA THR A 269 17.68 -2.84 11.31
C THR A 269 16.89 -1.53 11.37
N ALA A 270 15.61 -1.60 11.70
CA ALA A 270 14.78 -0.42 11.95
C ALA A 270 15.17 0.30 13.27
N HIS A 271 15.45 -0.44 14.35
CA HIS A 271 15.83 0.11 15.67
C HIS A 271 17.29 0.61 15.71
N SER A 272 18.21 -0.03 15.01
CA SER A 272 19.61 0.44 14.93
C SER A 272 19.73 1.80 14.23
N ALA A 273 18.81 2.11 13.33
CA ALA A 273 18.71 3.44 12.74
C ALA A 273 18.18 4.50 13.73
N VAL A 274 17.57 4.08 14.85
CA VAL A 274 17.01 4.93 15.91
C VAL A 274 17.99 5.10 17.10
N ALA A 275 18.86 4.13 17.36
CA ALA A 275 19.68 4.08 18.58
C ALA A 275 21.06 4.77 18.47
N THR A 276 21.49 5.30 17.33
CA THR A 276 22.81 5.97 17.16
C THR A 276 22.74 7.49 17.20
N GLY A 277 21.99 8.03 18.13
CA GLY A 277 21.88 9.45 18.38
C GLY A 277 22.43 9.87 19.74
N HIS A 278 23.63 9.43 20.19
CA HIS A 278 24.42 10.14 21.19
C HIS A 278 25.91 9.76 21.12
N SER A 279 26.68 10.80 20.80
CA SER A 279 28.09 11.05 21.17
C SER A 279 29.14 9.99 20.83
N SER A 280 29.91 10.21 19.83
CA SER A 280 31.33 10.60 19.85
C SER A 280 31.97 10.39 18.48
N LEU A 281 32.81 11.36 18.10
CA LEU A 281 33.70 11.37 16.95
C LEU A 281 34.54 10.08 16.85
N VAL A 282 34.23 9.22 15.86
CA VAL A 282 35.27 8.45 15.18
C VAL A 282 34.87 8.36 13.70
N ARG A 283 35.73 8.89 12.85
CA ARG A 283 35.70 8.74 11.41
C ARG A 283 35.80 7.25 11.05
N ASN A 284 34.89 6.74 10.24
CA ASN A 284 35.21 6.12 8.95
C ASN A 284 34.00 5.56 8.24
N SER A 285 33.76 6.12 7.06
CA SER A 285 33.36 5.48 5.79
C SER A 285 32.46 4.24 5.85
N SER A 286 31.19 4.45 5.68
CA SER A 286 30.29 3.74 4.77
C SER A 286 28.90 4.38 4.82
N PHE A 287 28.83 5.62 4.38
CA PHE A 287 27.59 6.28 4.03
C PHE A 287 27.28 5.87 2.58
N GLU A 288 26.95 4.60 2.38
CA GLU A 288 26.48 4.13 1.08
C GLU A 288 24.99 4.40 0.93
N LEU A 289 24.74 5.44 0.13
CA LEU A 289 23.64 5.59 -0.81
C LEU A 289 22.26 5.10 -0.33
N ARG A 290 21.63 5.90 0.52
CA ARG A 290 20.17 6.04 0.43
C ARG A 290 19.92 6.77 -0.90
N HIS A 291 19.70 6.02 -1.97
CA HIS A 291 18.90 6.54 -3.07
C HIS A 291 17.51 6.78 -2.49
N PHE A 292 17.30 8.00 -2.02
CA PHE A 292 15.97 8.54 -1.82
C PHE A 292 15.35 8.63 -3.23
N TYR A 293 14.64 7.60 -3.66
CA TYR A 293 13.52 7.84 -4.54
C TYR A 293 12.56 8.70 -3.72
N VAL A 294 12.63 9.99 -3.93
CA VAL A 294 11.71 10.96 -3.37
C VAL A 294 10.34 10.55 -3.93
N THR A 295 9.52 9.91 -3.08
CA THR A 295 8.10 9.78 -3.44
C THR A 295 7.63 11.18 -3.76
N PRO A 296 6.99 11.42 -4.92
CA PRO A 296 6.56 12.76 -5.26
C PRO A 296 5.80 13.35 -4.07
N ILE A 297 6.23 14.52 -3.61
CA ILE A 297 5.60 15.18 -2.47
C ILE A 297 4.19 15.53 -2.91
N GLN A 298 3.19 15.03 -2.20
CA GLN A 298 1.81 15.36 -2.51
C GLN A 298 1.56 16.84 -2.26
N ILE A 299 0.73 17.46 -3.10
CA ILE A 299 0.43 18.88 -3.04
C ILE A 299 -1.04 19.04 -2.71
N LYS A 300 -1.33 19.68 -1.59
CA LYS A 300 -2.68 20.06 -1.18
C LYS A 300 -2.87 21.57 -1.38
N ILE A 301 -3.93 21.96 -2.10
CA ILE A 301 -4.38 23.35 -2.23
C ILE A 301 -5.65 23.50 -1.43
N CYS A 302 -5.59 24.26 -0.34
CA CYS A 302 -6.67 24.39 0.63
C CYS A 302 -7.52 25.66 0.44
N GLY A 303 -8.79 25.62 0.82
CA GLY A 303 -9.70 26.79 0.80
C GLY A 303 -10.18 27.13 -0.60
N VAL A 304 -10.50 26.15 -1.41
CA VAL A 304 -11.13 26.31 -2.73
C VAL A 304 -12.63 26.49 -2.54
N THR A 305 -13.23 27.46 -3.27
CA THR A 305 -14.63 27.87 -3.11
C THR A 305 -15.44 27.83 -4.41
N ASN A 306 -14.80 27.58 -5.56
CA ASN A 306 -15.47 27.58 -6.86
C ASN A 306 -14.89 26.54 -7.82
N VAL A 307 -15.67 26.17 -8.85
CA VAL A 307 -15.34 25.14 -9.84
C VAL A 307 -14.08 25.49 -10.65
N ASN A 308 -13.92 26.76 -11.03
CA ASN A 308 -12.81 27.16 -11.88
C ASN A 308 -11.46 27.00 -11.18
N ASP A 309 -11.36 27.44 -9.91
CA ASP A 309 -10.18 27.28 -9.10
C ASP A 309 -9.91 25.79 -8.82
N ALA A 310 -10.94 24.98 -8.54
CA ALA A 310 -10.82 23.55 -8.27
C ALA A 310 -10.24 22.81 -9.48
N ARG A 311 -10.78 23.05 -10.67
CA ARG A 311 -10.29 22.42 -11.91
C ARG A 311 -8.86 22.84 -12.24
N MET A 312 -8.56 24.14 -12.11
CA MET A 312 -7.21 24.63 -12.37
C MET A 312 -6.18 24.04 -11.39
N CYS A 313 -6.52 23.91 -10.10
CA CYS A 313 -5.65 23.23 -9.13
C CYS A 313 -5.33 21.80 -9.56
N ALA A 314 -6.35 21.04 -9.96
CA ALA A 314 -6.18 19.65 -10.39
C ALA A 314 -5.38 19.54 -11.70
N GLU A 315 -5.69 20.38 -12.71
CA GLU A 315 -4.99 20.41 -14.01
C GLU A 315 -3.50 20.78 -13.87
N LEU A 316 -3.15 21.64 -12.92
CA LEU A 316 -1.78 22.02 -12.62
C LEU A 316 -1.02 20.94 -11.81
N GLY A 317 -1.71 19.92 -11.28
CA GLY A 317 -1.09 18.76 -10.61
C GLY A 317 -1.17 18.82 -9.08
N ALA A 318 -2.23 19.43 -8.51
CA ALA A 318 -2.57 19.25 -7.10
C ALA A 318 -3.13 17.83 -6.88
N ASP A 319 -2.65 17.16 -5.84
CA ASP A 319 -3.08 15.82 -5.44
C ASP A 319 -4.31 15.86 -4.52
N MET A 320 -4.47 16.95 -3.76
CA MET A 320 -5.56 17.15 -2.81
C MET A 320 -6.12 18.57 -2.90
N ILE A 321 -7.45 18.71 -2.82
CA ILE A 321 -8.17 19.98 -2.86
C ILE A 321 -9.02 20.12 -1.61
N GLY A 322 -8.74 21.16 -0.80
CA GLY A 322 -9.38 21.38 0.49
C GLY A 322 -10.60 22.32 0.40
N PHE A 323 -11.74 21.86 0.91
CA PHE A 323 -12.99 22.60 1.06
C PHE A 323 -13.26 22.88 2.53
N ASN A 324 -13.49 24.13 2.91
CA ASN A 324 -13.64 24.52 4.30
C ASN A 324 -15.12 24.57 4.69
N PHE A 325 -15.52 23.72 5.64
CA PHE A 325 -16.90 23.63 6.15
C PHE A 325 -17.10 24.38 7.48
N TYR A 326 -16.18 25.28 7.85
CA TYR A 326 -16.33 26.13 9.02
C TYR A 326 -16.98 27.46 8.65
N PRO A 327 -18.25 27.75 9.09
CA PRO A 327 -19.02 28.90 8.62
C PRO A 327 -18.38 30.26 8.90
N GLN A 328 -17.50 30.36 9.90
CA GLN A 328 -16.82 31.63 10.23
C GLN A 328 -15.56 31.86 9.36
N SER A 329 -15.19 30.89 8.53
CA SER A 329 -14.05 31.03 7.62
C SER A 329 -14.43 31.89 6.42
N PRO A 330 -13.57 32.84 5.97
CA PRO A 330 -13.79 33.52 4.72
C PRO A 330 -13.69 32.62 3.48
N ARG A 331 -13.31 31.38 3.68
CA ARG A 331 -13.18 30.31 2.66
C ARG A 331 -14.25 29.22 2.81
N TYR A 332 -15.32 29.57 3.55
CA TYR A 332 -16.43 28.64 3.74
C TYR A 332 -17.12 28.34 2.40
N VAL A 333 -17.50 27.09 2.24
CA VAL A 333 -18.31 26.62 1.12
C VAL A 333 -19.42 25.70 1.65
N GLU A 334 -20.64 25.91 1.16
CA GLU A 334 -21.77 25.04 1.49
C GLU A 334 -21.50 23.60 1.00
N PRO A 335 -21.88 22.55 1.76
CA PRO A 335 -21.63 21.16 1.39
C PRO A 335 -22.17 20.78 0.02
N GLU A 336 -23.35 21.27 -0.35
CA GLU A 336 -24.00 21.03 -1.64
C GLU A 336 -23.24 21.70 -2.80
N VAL A 337 -22.68 22.88 -2.57
CA VAL A 337 -21.84 23.60 -3.55
C VAL A 337 -20.50 22.85 -3.70
N ALA A 338 -19.89 22.41 -2.58
CA ALA A 338 -18.69 21.62 -2.60
C ALA A 338 -18.90 20.33 -3.40
N ARG A 339 -20.03 19.64 -3.23
CA ARG A 339 -20.39 18.44 -3.99
C ARG A 339 -20.39 18.70 -5.49
N GLN A 340 -21.04 19.78 -5.94
CA GLN A 340 -21.07 20.16 -7.36
C GLN A 340 -19.66 20.40 -7.92
N ILE A 341 -18.77 20.99 -7.12
CA ILE A 341 -17.37 21.21 -7.49
C ILE A 341 -16.63 19.87 -7.58
N ILE A 342 -16.78 19.01 -6.58
CA ILE A 342 -16.11 17.72 -6.46
C ILE A 342 -16.48 16.80 -7.63
N GLU A 343 -17.73 16.79 -8.07
CA GLU A 343 -18.19 16.01 -9.22
C GLU A 343 -17.49 16.41 -10.54
N THR A 344 -16.86 17.58 -10.60
CA THR A 344 -16.08 18.02 -11.77
C THR A 344 -14.59 17.67 -11.70
N LEU A 345 -14.10 17.19 -10.55
CA LEU A 345 -12.69 16.91 -10.35
C LEU A 345 -12.28 15.60 -11.04
N PRO A 346 -11.07 15.54 -11.60
CA PRO A 346 -10.51 14.31 -12.12
C PRO A 346 -10.17 13.34 -10.97
N SER A 347 -10.18 12.04 -11.26
CA SER A 347 -10.00 10.96 -10.27
C SER A 347 -8.66 10.95 -9.52
N HIS A 348 -7.66 11.71 -9.99
CA HIS A 348 -6.36 11.81 -9.32
C HIS A 348 -6.30 12.89 -8.23
N ALA A 349 -7.31 13.78 -8.13
CA ALA A 349 -7.36 14.85 -7.16
C ALA A 349 -8.38 14.52 -6.05
N ASP A 350 -7.88 14.24 -4.85
CA ASP A 350 -8.71 13.92 -3.69
C ASP A 350 -9.37 15.18 -3.10
N ALA A 351 -10.66 15.11 -2.83
CA ALA A 351 -11.39 16.16 -2.12
C ALA A 351 -11.24 15.97 -0.60
N VAL A 352 -10.79 17.03 0.09
CA VAL A 352 -10.58 17.07 1.54
C VAL A 352 -11.53 18.05 2.19
N GLY A 353 -12.43 17.59 3.05
CA GLY A 353 -13.27 18.46 3.88
C GLY A 353 -12.52 18.92 5.12
N VAL A 354 -12.46 20.23 5.35
CA VAL A 354 -11.79 20.82 6.52
C VAL A 354 -12.84 21.23 7.55
N PHE A 355 -12.72 20.67 8.75
CA PHE A 355 -13.64 20.87 9.87
C PHE A 355 -12.90 21.50 11.05
N VAL A 356 -13.52 22.51 11.64
CA VAL A 356 -13.02 23.20 12.84
C VAL A 356 -14.05 23.01 13.94
N ASN A 357 -13.72 22.18 14.94
CA ASN A 357 -14.65 21.71 15.97
C ASN A 357 -15.80 20.85 15.39
N GLY A 358 -16.76 20.46 16.22
CA GLY A 358 -17.87 19.58 15.85
C GLY A 358 -17.69 18.15 16.39
N ASP A 359 -18.78 17.43 16.45
CA ASP A 359 -18.76 16.01 16.81
C ASP A 359 -18.63 15.10 15.56
N ALA A 360 -18.42 13.82 15.78
CA ALA A 360 -18.20 12.86 14.70
C ALA A 360 -19.41 12.73 13.76
N ASP A 361 -20.64 12.86 14.27
CA ASP A 361 -21.87 12.73 13.49
C ASP A 361 -22.10 13.96 12.62
N GLU A 362 -21.86 15.17 13.12
CA GLU A 362 -21.91 16.41 12.34
C GLU A 362 -20.90 16.39 11.19
N ILE A 363 -19.65 15.96 11.48
CA ILE A 363 -18.58 15.84 10.48
C ILE A 363 -18.98 14.81 9.43
N ARG A 364 -19.46 13.64 9.84
CA ARG A 364 -19.91 12.56 8.95
C ARG A 364 -21.02 13.01 8.03
N ASN A 365 -22.04 13.65 8.57
CA ASN A 365 -23.20 14.12 7.81
C ASN A 365 -22.78 15.14 6.76
N THR A 366 -21.95 16.12 7.13
CA THR A 366 -21.45 17.17 6.23
C THR A 366 -20.52 16.57 5.17
N ALA A 367 -19.61 15.66 5.54
CA ALA A 367 -18.70 14.99 4.63
C ALA A 367 -19.45 14.16 3.57
N ASN A 368 -20.48 13.43 4.00
CA ASN A 368 -21.33 12.66 3.10
C ASN A 368 -22.18 13.53 2.19
N ALA A 369 -22.74 14.64 2.69
CA ALA A 369 -23.48 15.63 1.89
C ALA A 369 -22.59 16.24 0.81
N ALA A 370 -21.36 16.58 1.15
CA ALA A 370 -20.36 17.14 0.22
C ALA A 370 -19.72 16.08 -0.70
N GLY A 371 -19.79 14.80 -0.35
CA GLY A 371 -19.16 13.73 -1.12
C GLY A 371 -17.63 13.64 -0.95
N VAL A 372 -17.06 14.16 0.14
CA VAL A 372 -15.63 14.04 0.44
C VAL A 372 -15.33 12.69 1.05
N ARG A 373 -14.16 12.14 0.73
CA ARG A 373 -13.65 10.86 1.29
C ARG A 373 -12.50 11.06 2.28
N CYS A 374 -12.00 12.27 2.38
CA CYS A 374 -10.96 12.65 3.31
C CYS A 374 -11.46 13.80 4.18
N VAL A 375 -11.30 13.70 5.50
CA VAL A 375 -11.67 14.74 6.46
C VAL A 375 -10.44 15.25 7.20
N GLN A 376 -10.26 16.55 7.27
CA GLN A 376 -9.22 17.22 8.03
C GLN A 376 -9.83 17.83 9.28
N LEU A 377 -9.39 17.35 10.42
CA LEU A 377 -9.79 17.82 11.74
C LEU A 377 -8.81 18.91 12.19
N HIS A 378 -9.27 20.16 12.22
CA HIS A 378 -8.46 21.33 12.53
C HIS A 378 -8.91 21.95 13.86
N GLY A 379 -8.26 21.56 14.96
CA GLY A 379 -8.57 22.01 16.31
C GLY A 379 -8.36 20.94 17.36
N ASP A 380 -8.97 21.15 18.53
CA ASP A 380 -8.79 20.31 19.71
C ASP A 380 -9.72 19.08 19.68
N PHE A 381 -9.47 18.17 18.75
CA PHE A 381 -10.20 16.91 18.66
C PHE A 381 -9.53 15.85 19.54
N SER A 382 -10.38 15.01 20.16
CA SER A 382 -9.84 13.84 20.87
C SER A 382 -9.42 12.75 19.88
N PRO A 383 -8.44 11.89 20.22
CA PRO A 383 -8.07 10.75 19.39
C PRO A 383 -9.24 9.81 19.07
N ASP A 384 -10.28 9.77 19.92
CA ASP A 384 -11.44 8.91 19.74
C ASP A 384 -12.32 9.36 18.58
N VAL A 385 -12.53 10.67 18.39
CA VAL A 385 -13.25 11.22 17.25
C VAL A 385 -12.53 10.87 15.94
N GLY A 386 -11.20 11.05 15.91
CA GLY A 386 -10.40 10.66 14.75
C GLY A 386 -10.49 9.16 14.46
N ARG A 387 -10.46 8.32 15.51
CA ARG A 387 -10.56 6.85 15.38
C ARG A 387 -11.93 6.40 14.91
N GLU A 388 -12.97 7.07 15.33
CA GLU A 388 -14.34 6.81 14.88
C GLU A 388 -14.50 7.15 13.40
N LEU A 389 -14.11 8.34 12.98
CA LEU A 389 -14.18 8.79 11.58
C LEU A 389 -13.27 7.99 10.65
N ALA A 390 -12.14 7.47 11.13
CA ALA A 390 -11.21 6.66 10.35
C ALA A 390 -11.79 5.30 9.90
N ARG A 391 -12.98 4.91 10.37
CA ARG A 391 -13.71 3.73 9.89
C ARG A 391 -14.33 3.93 8.52
N GLU A 392 -14.57 5.19 8.14
CA GLU A 392 -15.31 5.57 6.92
C GLU A 392 -14.51 6.51 6.00
N PHE A 393 -13.61 7.32 6.59
CA PHE A 393 -12.87 8.35 5.89
C PHE A 393 -11.35 8.20 6.08
N ARG A 394 -10.57 8.71 5.14
CA ARG A 394 -9.18 9.09 5.42
C ARG A 394 -9.20 10.30 6.34
N VAL A 395 -8.51 10.24 7.47
CA VAL A 395 -8.51 11.32 8.48
C VAL A 395 -7.16 12.00 8.53
N ILE A 396 -7.15 13.32 8.46
CA ILE A 396 -5.99 14.19 8.67
C ILE A 396 -6.22 14.95 9.97
N GLN A 397 -5.37 14.75 10.99
CA GLN A 397 -5.41 15.57 12.20
C GLN A 397 -4.41 16.72 12.09
N ALA A 398 -4.89 17.93 12.18
CA ALA A 398 -4.04 19.13 12.18
C ALA A 398 -3.59 19.50 13.59
N PHE A 399 -2.31 19.84 13.72
CA PHE A 399 -1.67 20.36 14.93
C PHE A 399 -1.01 21.69 14.63
N SER A 400 -1.10 22.64 15.57
CA SER A 400 -0.38 23.91 15.46
C SER A 400 0.90 23.89 16.29
N THR A 401 1.97 24.50 15.81
CA THR A 401 3.26 24.61 16.51
C THR A 401 3.25 25.71 17.56
N HIS A 402 2.31 25.62 18.54
CA HIS A 402 2.29 26.53 19.69
C HIS A 402 3.43 26.21 20.68
N PRO A 403 3.80 27.13 21.60
CA PRO A 403 4.95 26.94 22.50
C PRO A 403 4.91 25.70 23.40
N GLN A 404 3.72 25.11 23.60
CA GLN A 404 3.53 23.89 24.41
C GLN A 404 3.39 22.63 23.54
N PHE A 405 3.41 22.76 22.21
CA PHE A 405 3.33 21.61 21.30
C PHE A 405 4.57 20.73 21.48
N ARG A 406 4.34 19.43 21.61
CA ARG A 406 5.39 18.42 21.65
C ARG A 406 5.20 17.45 20.52
N PRO A 407 6.25 17.16 19.74
CA PRO A 407 6.18 16.24 18.59
C PRO A 407 5.59 14.86 18.95
N GLU A 408 5.81 14.37 20.16
CA GLU A 408 5.26 13.10 20.66
C GLU A 408 3.74 13.11 20.87
N ASP A 409 3.11 14.28 20.99
CA ASP A 409 1.65 14.38 21.19
C ASP A 409 0.87 13.81 19.99
N VAL A 410 1.49 13.79 18.80
CA VAL A 410 0.88 13.21 17.59
C VAL A 410 0.79 11.68 17.62
N ALA A 411 1.54 11.00 18.50
CA ALA A 411 1.55 9.54 18.59
C ALA A 411 0.18 8.94 18.98
N SER A 412 -0.64 9.69 19.71
CA SER A 412 -2.00 9.29 20.07
C SER A 412 -2.96 9.26 18.88
N PHE A 413 -2.57 9.88 17.75
CA PHE A 413 -3.30 9.93 16.47
C PHE A 413 -2.68 9.04 15.39
N SER A 414 -2.06 7.93 15.76
CA SER A 414 -1.39 6.99 14.84
C SER A 414 -2.29 6.42 13.73
N HIS A 415 -3.61 6.51 13.91
CA HIS A 415 -4.64 6.13 12.94
C HIS A 415 -4.95 7.24 11.91
N CYS A 416 -4.44 8.47 12.12
CA CYS A 416 -4.62 9.62 11.23
C CYS A 416 -3.32 9.94 10.48
N ASP A 417 -3.47 10.66 9.36
CA ASP A 417 -2.38 11.45 8.81
C ASP A 417 -2.23 12.73 9.63
N VAL A 418 -1.02 13.27 9.70
CA VAL A 418 -0.70 14.43 10.56
C VAL A 418 -0.43 15.64 9.68
N LEU A 419 -1.12 16.74 9.94
CA LEU A 419 -0.81 18.02 9.34
C LEU A 419 -0.23 18.95 10.42
N ILE A 420 0.93 19.53 10.16
CA ILE A 420 1.56 20.53 11.06
C ILE A 420 1.40 21.91 10.43
N ASP A 421 0.73 22.79 11.16
CA ASP A 421 0.44 24.17 10.76
C ASP A 421 1.14 25.20 11.68
N ALA A 422 1.22 26.43 11.23
CA ALA A 422 1.70 27.53 12.03
C ALA A 422 0.75 27.84 13.20
N HIS A 423 1.30 28.33 14.30
CA HIS A 423 0.50 28.82 15.42
C HIS A 423 0.08 30.26 15.23
N HIS A 424 -1.20 30.57 15.45
CA HIS A 424 -1.70 31.93 15.59
C HIS A 424 -2.64 32.00 16.80
N PRO A 425 -2.47 33.01 17.70
CA PRO A 425 -3.26 33.09 18.95
C PRO A 425 -4.78 33.21 18.68
N ASP A 426 -5.18 33.93 17.65
CA ASP A 426 -6.58 34.33 17.42
C ASP A 426 -7.21 33.73 16.15
N LEU A 427 -6.43 33.05 15.27
CA LEU A 427 -6.93 32.52 13.99
C LEU A 427 -6.47 31.07 13.80
N ARG A 428 -7.38 30.20 13.39
CA ARG A 428 -7.10 28.80 13.08
C ARG A 428 -6.90 28.62 11.58
N GLY A 429 -5.61 28.58 11.15
CA GLY A 429 -5.19 28.33 9.76
C GLY A 429 -5.22 29.55 8.82
N GLY A 430 -4.45 29.50 7.75
CA GLY A 430 -4.44 30.51 6.68
C GLY A 430 -3.89 31.89 7.04
N THR A 431 -3.06 31.99 8.08
CA THR A 431 -2.54 33.25 8.65
C THR A 431 -1.32 33.80 7.93
N GLY A 432 -0.68 33.03 7.06
CA GLY A 432 0.57 33.39 6.38
C GLY A 432 1.83 33.34 7.26
N GLN A 433 1.70 32.99 8.54
CA GLN A 433 2.86 32.80 9.43
C GLN A 433 3.55 31.47 9.14
N MET A 434 4.89 31.46 9.25
CA MET A 434 5.68 30.24 9.05
C MET A 434 5.56 29.30 10.24
N CYS A 435 5.39 28.01 9.94
CA CYS A 435 5.47 26.91 10.90
C CYS A 435 6.90 26.73 11.43
N ASP A 436 7.04 26.21 12.64
CA ASP A 436 8.35 25.75 13.16
C ASP A 436 8.74 24.43 12.45
N TRP A 437 9.63 24.54 11.47
CA TRP A 437 10.08 23.39 10.68
C TRP A 437 10.88 22.38 11.51
N SER A 438 11.52 22.80 12.61
CA SER A 438 12.25 21.90 13.50
C SER A 438 11.27 21.01 14.26
N ALA A 439 10.22 21.59 14.80
CA ALA A 439 9.13 20.88 15.45
C ALA A 439 8.41 19.94 14.44
N ALA A 440 8.09 20.44 13.23
CA ALA A 440 7.49 19.63 12.18
C ALA A 440 8.38 18.43 11.80
N ARG A 441 9.68 18.62 11.64
CA ARG A 441 10.63 17.54 11.37
C ARG A 441 10.67 16.50 12.48
N ALA A 442 10.60 16.92 13.75
CA ALA A 442 10.62 16.02 14.88
C ALA A 442 9.39 15.10 14.93
N THR A 443 8.23 15.54 14.40
CA THR A 443 7.00 14.72 14.35
C THR A 443 7.06 13.55 13.38
N LEU A 444 7.99 13.56 12.40
CA LEU A 444 8.18 12.43 11.47
C LEU A 444 8.43 11.09 12.16
N ARG A 445 8.92 11.10 13.38
CA ARG A 445 9.16 9.89 14.17
C ARG A 445 7.88 9.25 14.70
N PHE A 446 6.81 10.03 14.77
CA PHE A 446 5.56 9.68 15.43
C PHE A 446 4.37 9.66 14.45
N SER A 447 4.58 10.10 13.20
CA SER A 447 3.54 10.16 12.15
C SER A 447 3.87 9.21 11.00
N ARG A 448 2.86 8.52 10.47
CA ARG A 448 2.98 7.68 9.27
C ARG A 448 3.00 8.49 7.98
N PHE A 449 2.34 9.64 7.98
CA PHE A 449 2.23 10.55 6.85
C PHE A 449 2.16 11.98 7.39
N LEU A 450 3.14 12.82 7.02
CA LEU A 450 3.26 14.19 7.46
C LEU A 450 2.95 15.16 6.33
N ILE A 451 1.98 16.03 6.56
CA ILE A 451 1.65 17.18 5.70
C ILE A 451 2.21 18.44 6.36
N LEU A 452 3.08 19.14 5.67
CA LEU A 452 3.61 20.42 6.15
C LEU A 452 2.75 21.57 5.63
N SER A 453 2.23 22.37 6.54
CA SER A 453 1.45 23.58 6.28
C SER A 453 2.06 24.80 6.97
N GLY A 454 1.39 25.92 6.97
CA GLY A 454 1.77 27.13 7.67
C GLY A 454 2.70 28.06 6.88
N GLY A 455 2.13 29.10 6.27
CA GLY A 455 2.86 30.18 5.58
C GLY A 455 3.66 29.75 4.37
N LEU A 456 3.38 28.58 3.78
CA LEU A 456 4.05 28.13 2.57
C LEU A 456 3.62 28.97 1.35
N ASN A 457 4.58 29.21 0.47
CA ASN A 457 4.42 29.88 -0.82
C ASN A 457 5.51 29.40 -1.79
N ALA A 458 5.51 29.89 -3.02
CA ALA A 458 6.48 29.50 -4.05
C ALA A 458 7.94 29.79 -3.69
N GLU A 459 8.20 30.82 -2.87
CA GLU A 459 9.56 31.24 -2.51
C GLU A 459 10.18 30.40 -1.41
N ASN A 460 9.36 29.88 -0.46
CA ASN A 460 9.86 29.19 0.72
C ASN A 460 9.65 27.68 0.72
N VAL A 461 8.74 27.14 -0.12
CA VAL A 461 8.35 25.72 -0.08
C VAL A 461 9.54 24.80 -0.37
N ALA A 462 10.45 25.15 -1.25
CA ALA A 462 11.64 24.36 -1.55
C ALA A 462 12.56 24.21 -0.32
N SER A 463 12.74 25.29 0.45
CA SER A 463 13.51 25.29 1.69
C SER A 463 12.80 24.50 2.80
N ALA A 464 11.48 24.62 2.90
CA ALA A 464 10.65 23.88 3.84
C ALA A 464 10.71 22.37 3.59
N ILE A 465 10.58 21.95 2.33
CA ILE A 465 10.73 20.56 1.90
C ILE A 465 12.11 19.99 2.28
N LYS A 466 13.17 20.73 1.99
CA LYS A 466 14.53 20.33 2.31
C LYS A 466 14.78 20.22 3.82
N ALA A 467 14.18 21.11 4.61
CA ALA A 467 14.35 21.12 6.06
C ALA A 467 13.56 20.01 6.75
N VAL A 468 12.33 19.75 6.31
CA VAL A 468 11.40 18.83 6.99
C VAL A 468 11.35 17.46 6.35
N THR A 469 11.48 17.34 5.03
CA THR A 469 11.27 16.11 4.24
C THR A 469 9.85 15.52 4.43
N PRO A 470 8.77 16.33 4.27
CA PRO A 470 7.40 15.88 4.50
C PRO A 470 6.90 14.96 3.38
N ASN A 471 5.82 14.21 3.63
CA ASN A 471 5.15 13.42 2.59
C ASN A 471 4.27 14.29 1.68
N ALA A 472 3.75 15.40 2.22
CA ALA A 472 2.93 16.36 1.48
C ALA A 472 3.18 17.79 1.96
N VAL A 473 2.83 18.75 1.12
CA VAL A 473 2.76 20.18 1.47
C VAL A 473 1.34 20.69 1.27
N ASP A 474 0.89 21.57 2.18
CA ASP A 474 -0.42 22.20 2.13
C ASP A 474 -0.26 23.70 2.03
N VAL A 475 -0.90 24.31 1.05
CA VAL A 475 -0.89 25.77 0.85
C VAL A 475 -2.30 26.31 0.73
N CYS A 476 -2.54 27.44 1.36
CA CYS A 476 -3.82 28.15 1.31
C CYS A 476 -3.62 29.61 0.86
N SER A 477 -3.30 30.52 1.79
CA SER A 477 -3.14 31.95 1.51
C SER A 477 -1.96 32.27 0.61
N GLY A 478 -0.91 31.46 0.61
CA GLY A 478 0.29 31.67 -0.22
C GLY A 478 0.08 31.55 -1.73
N VAL A 479 -1.11 31.11 -2.16
CA VAL A 479 -1.53 31.01 -3.57
C VAL A 479 -2.90 31.66 -3.80
N GLU A 480 -3.23 32.69 -3.03
CA GLU A 480 -4.47 33.43 -3.15
C GLU A 480 -4.24 34.92 -3.58
N SER A 481 -5.14 35.45 -4.38
CA SER A 481 -5.22 36.87 -4.67
C SER A 481 -6.10 37.64 -3.64
N ALA A 482 -7.08 36.95 -3.10
CA ALA A 482 -7.92 37.38 -1.97
C ALA A 482 -8.40 36.09 -1.25
N ALA A 483 -8.84 36.20 0.01
CA ALA A 483 -9.34 35.08 0.77
C ALA A 483 -10.45 34.32 0.01
N GLY A 484 -10.22 33.04 -0.29
CA GLY A 484 -11.13 32.18 -1.06
C GLY A 484 -11.05 32.34 -2.58
N VAL A 485 -10.17 33.19 -3.11
CA VAL A 485 -9.94 33.39 -4.54
C VAL A 485 -8.51 33.01 -4.90
N LYS A 486 -8.35 31.94 -5.65
CA LYS A 486 -7.02 31.43 -6.01
C LYS A 486 -6.34 32.26 -7.09
N ASN A 487 -5.03 32.45 -6.93
CA ASN A 487 -4.15 32.99 -7.96
C ASN A 487 -3.56 31.83 -8.77
N HIS A 488 -4.00 31.66 -10.01
CA HIS A 488 -3.61 30.54 -10.86
C HIS A 488 -2.12 30.53 -11.19
N ASP A 489 -1.50 31.69 -11.40
CA ASP A 489 -0.05 31.81 -11.59
C ASP A 489 0.69 31.44 -10.30
N GLY A 490 0.22 31.90 -9.14
CA GLY A 490 0.77 31.53 -7.84
C GLY A 490 0.69 30.03 -7.56
N ILE A 491 -0.39 29.34 -7.96
CA ILE A 491 -0.50 27.87 -7.87
C ILE A 491 0.55 27.21 -8.76
N LYS A 492 0.66 27.64 -10.00
CA LYS A 492 1.63 27.11 -10.97
C LYS A 492 3.05 27.26 -10.46
N ASP A 493 3.42 28.43 -9.94
CA ASP A 493 4.74 28.70 -9.39
C ASP A 493 5.02 27.87 -8.15
N PHE A 494 4.03 27.70 -7.27
CA PHE A 494 4.15 26.84 -6.08
C PHE A 494 4.39 25.38 -6.46
N ILE A 495 3.59 24.83 -7.37
CA ILE A 495 3.73 23.44 -7.83
C ILE A 495 5.08 23.24 -8.53
N ALA A 496 5.51 24.20 -9.36
CA ALA A 496 6.82 24.17 -10.01
C ALA A 496 7.98 24.16 -9.00
N ALA A 497 7.87 24.98 -7.94
CA ALA A 497 8.87 25.02 -6.86
C ALA A 497 8.95 23.71 -6.08
N VAL A 498 7.82 23.06 -5.78
CA VAL A 498 7.77 21.73 -5.16
C VAL A 498 8.47 20.70 -6.05
N ARG A 499 8.11 20.61 -7.33
CA ARG A 499 8.69 19.65 -8.28
C ARG A 499 10.17 19.89 -8.55
N MET A 500 10.63 21.16 -8.45
CA MET A 500 12.05 21.50 -8.55
C MET A 500 12.83 21.06 -7.29
N ALA A 501 12.23 21.24 -6.11
CA ALA A 501 12.82 20.78 -4.85
C ALA A 501 13.02 19.26 -4.83
N GLU A 502 12.01 18.50 -5.28
CA GLU A 502 12.10 17.05 -5.43
C GLU A 502 13.26 16.62 -6.32
N ARG A 503 13.39 17.25 -7.50
CA ARG A 503 14.48 16.96 -8.45
C ARG A 503 15.85 17.28 -7.85
N SER A 504 15.96 18.40 -7.12
CA SER A 504 17.20 18.79 -6.45
C SER A 504 17.60 17.81 -5.35
N MET A 505 16.65 17.31 -4.57
CA MET A 505 16.89 16.29 -3.54
C MET A 505 17.34 14.97 -4.17
N ALA A 506 16.70 14.56 -5.26
CA ALA A 506 17.09 13.37 -6.01
C ALA A 506 18.51 13.49 -6.60
N ALA A 507 18.88 14.66 -7.16
CA ALA A 507 20.22 14.92 -7.71
C ALA A 507 21.30 14.94 -6.64
N THR A 508 21.03 15.52 -5.45
CA THR A 508 21.97 15.57 -4.32
C THR A 508 22.24 14.16 -3.76
N SER A 509 21.21 13.31 -3.77
CA SER A 509 21.32 11.89 -3.36
C SER A 509 22.09 11.04 -4.37
N ALA A 510 22.12 11.41 -5.64
CA ALA A 510 22.87 10.72 -6.69
C ALA A 510 24.35 11.13 -6.74
N SER A 511 24.73 12.25 -6.09
CA SER A 511 26.09 12.81 -6.09
C SER A 511 26.88 12.54 -4.81
N GLN A 512 26.26 11.88 -3.83
CA GLN A 512 26.86 11.43 -2.56
C GLN A 512 26.88 9.89 -2.49
#